data_1dc0ba0db6c9eb4962e55d2368fa649e
#
_entry.id   1dc0ba0db6c9eb4962e55d2368fa649e
#
_cell.length_a   1.000
_cell.length_b   1.000
_cell.length_c   1.000
_cell.angle_alpha   90.00
_cell.angle_beta   90.00
_cell.angle_gamma   90.00
#
_symmetry.space_group_name_H-M   'P 1'
#
loop_
_entity.id
_entity.type
_entity.pdbx_description
1 polymer ?
#
loop_
_entity_poly.entity_id
_entity_poly.type
_entity_poly.pdbx_seq_one_letter_code
_entity_poly.pdbx_strand_id
1 'polypeptide(L)'
;MIGDRGSDIEGAHQAGVDSIAVGYGFGEADELQSAQPTHIAPTVDALSAMLLGFVPKRHGYFITMEGLDGCGKTTQSDAVEKALRDRGYTVRRSREPGGCPISEKIRTLLLDVANTGMDDITEAMLYAAARAQHVRQVILPALQEGDVVLCDRFVDSSVAFQGGGRELGVALIEQINAPAIEGCLPDATIYLRLDHETALKRRANASALDRIEQE
;
A
#
# COMPACT_ATOMS: atom_id res chain seq x y z
N MET A 1 -4.05 -6.39 31.71
CA MET A 1 -3.40 -5.10 32.13
C MET A 1 -2.32 -4.75 31.13
N ILE A 2 -2.21 -3.47 30.74
CA ILE A 2 -1.10 -2.97 29.94
C ILE A 2 -0.41 -1.90 30.74
N GLY A 3 0.91 -1.97 30.87
CA GLY A 3 1.70 -1.01 31.64
C GLY A 3 3.15 -0.96 31.21
N ASP A 4 3.82 0.13 31.57
CA ASP A 4 5.21 0.39 31.27
C ASP A 4 6.12 0.40 32.51
N ARG A 5 5.57 0.01 33.67
CA ARG A 5 6.29 -0.10 34.94
C ARG A 5 6.10 -1.48 35.57
N GLY A 6 7.07 -1.91 36.38
CA GLY A 6 6.98 -3.14 37.15
C GLY A 6 5.75 -3.20 38.06
N SER A 7 5.38 -2.07 38.68
CA SER A 7 4.19 -1.93 39.50
C SER A 7 2.87 -2.24 38.76
N ASP A 8 2.77 -1.97 37.48
CA ASP A 8 1.59 -2.30 36.68
C ASP A 8 1.45 -3.81 36.51
N ILE A 9 2.58 -4.47 36.30
CA ILE A 9 2.63 -5.93 36.14
C ILE A 9 2.32 -6.62 37.48
N GLU A 10 2.89 -6.13 38.59
CA GLU A 10 2.58 -6.64 39.94
C GLU A 10 1.08 -6.46 40.27
N GLY A 11 0.50 -5.31 39.91
CA GLY A 11 -0.95 -5.07 40.07
C GLY A 11 -1.80 -6.04 39.27
N ALA A 12 -1.37 -6.38 38.04
CA ALA A 12 -2.04 -7.39 37.22
C ALA A 12 -2.00 -8.78 37.88
N HIS A 13 -0.84 -9.19 38.40
CA HIS A 13 -0.67 -10.45 39.11
C HIS A 13 -1.56 -10.54 40.36
N GLN A 14 -1.64 -9.46 41.15
CA GLN A 14 -2.52 -9.39 42.31
C GLN A 14 -3.99 -9.50 41.94
N ALA A 15 -4.37 -8.96 40.79
CA ALA A 15 -5.72 -9.04 40.26
C ALA A 15 -6.05 -10.35 39.53
N GLY A 16 -5.06 -11.23 39.32
CA GLY A 16 -5.23 -12.50 38.61
C GLY A 16 -5.54 -12.35 37.13
N VAL A 17 -5.03 -11.26 36.50
CA VAL A 17 -5.24 -11.00 35.06
C VAL A 17 -3.91 -10.99 34.32
N ASP A 18 -3.96 -11.31 33.03
CA ASP A 18 -2.80 -11.24 32.15
C ASP A 18 -2.25 -9.82 32.03
N SER A 19 -0.93 -9.71 31.83
CA SER A 19 -0.22 -8.44 31.69
C SER A 19 0.59 -8.37 30.42
N ILE A 20 0.64 -7.18 29.83
CA ILE A 20 1.53 -6.83 28.70
C ILE A 20 2.40 -5.67 29.14
N ALA A 21 3.70 -5.91 29.24
CA ALA A 21 4.68 -4.85 29.47
C ALA A 21 5.01 -4.17 28.13
N VAL A 22 4.98 -2.82 28.09
CA VAL A 22 5.36 -2.04 26.90
C VAL A 22 6.77 -1.49 27.08
N GLY A 23 7.68 -1.86 26.16
CA GLY A 23 9.11 -1.53 26.23
C GLY A 23 9.46 -0.12 25.71
N TYR A 24 8.48 0.66 25.30
CA TYR A 24 8.65 2.04 24.80
C TYR A 24 8.13 3.12 25.77
N GLY A 25 7.77 2.73 26.98
CA GLY A 25 7.36 3.63 28.07
C GLY A 25 8.51 4.08 28.94
N PHE A 26 8.23 4.39 30.21
CA PHE A 26 9.22 4.93 31.17
C PHE A 26 9.93 3.84 31.99
N GLY A 27 9.49 2.59 31.94
CA GLY A 27 10.09 1.48 32.66
C GLY A 27 11.38 1.00 32.03
N GLU A 28 12.37 0.68 32.87
CA GLU A 28 13.61 0.06 32.42
C GLU A 28 13.37 -1.39 32.01
N ALA A 29 14.10 -1.85 30.99
CA ALA A 29 13.92 -3.21 30.46
C ALA A 29 14.10 -4.30 31.54
N ASP A 30 15.08 -4.14 32.44
CA ASP A 30 15.37 -5.06 33.55
C ASP A 30 14.25 -5.04 34.60
N GLU A 31 13.64 -3.88 34.88
CA GLU A 31 12.47 -3.72 35.74
C GLU A 31 11.28 -4.53 35.22
N LEU A 32 10.96 -4.32 33.92
CA LEU A 32 9.85 -4.98 33.27
C LEU A 32 10.05 -6.50 33.19
N GLN A 33 11.26 -6.93 32.87
CA GLN A 33 11.59 -8.35 32.76
C GLN A 33 11.54 -9.05 34.12
N SER A 34 12.02 -8.36 35.18
CA SER A 34 12.02 -8.88 36.57
C SER A 34 10.57 -9.00 37.11
N ALA A 35 9.64 -8.18 36.69
CA ALA A 35 8.23 -8.22 37.05
C ALA A 35 7.49 -9.40 36.42
N GLN A 36 8.09 -10.16 35.51
CA GLN A 36 7.52 -11.34 34.84
C GLN A 36 6.16 -11.12 34.20
N PRO A 37 6.04 -10.19 33.23
CA PRO A 37 4.78 -9.98 32.51
C PRO A 37 4.39 -11.21 31.69
N THR A 38 3.09 -11.40 31.45
CA THR A 38 2.59 -12.47 30.58
C THR A 38 3.12 -12.32 29.15
N HIS A 39 3.20 -11.06 28.68
CA HIS A 39 3.78 -10.72 27.36
C HIS A 39 4.58 -9.42 27.45
N ILE A 40 5.50 -9.23 26.48
CA ILE A 40 6.26 -7.99 26.31
C ILE A 40 6.01 -7.48 24.90
N ALA A 41 5.56 -6.23 24.78
CA ALA A 41 5.39 -5.52 23.52
C ALA A 41 6.51 -4.47 23.36
N PRO A 42 7.55 -4.73 22.55
CA PRO A 42 8.67 -3.81 22.40
C PRO A 42 8.33 -2.55 21.59
N THR A 43 7.24 -2.57 20.82
CA THR A 43 6.78 -1.46 19.99
C THR A 43 5.25 -1.32 20.06
N VAL A 44 4.73 -0.16 19.61
CA VAL A 44 3.27 0.07 19.51
C VAL A 44 2.63 -0.94 18.56
N ASP A 45 3.31 -1.29 17.46
CA ASP A 45 2.82 -2.27 16.50
C ASP A 45 2.71 -3.67 17.11
N ALA A 46 3.70 -4.07 17.92
CA ALA A 46 3.67 -5.33 18.66
C ALA A 46 2.50 -5.37 19.66
N LEU A 47 2.24 -4.25 20.36
CA LEU A 47 1.11 -4.13 21.27
C LEU A 47 -0.23 -4.25 20.52
N SER A 48 -0.38 -3.50 19.44
CA SER A 48 -1.57 -3.54 18.59
C SER A 48 -1.84 -4.95 18.09
N ALA A 49 -0.79 -5.64 17.70
CA ALA A 49 -0.78 -7.03 17.31
C ALA A 49 -1.35 -7.97 18.38
N MET A 50 -0.86 -7.85 19.60
CA MET A 50 -1.28 -8.69 20.71
C MET A 50 -2.74 -8.44 21.09
N LEU A 51 -3.18 -7.17 21.06
CA LEU A 51 -4.53 -6.79 21.47
C LEU A 51 -5.60 -7.12 20.44
N LEU A 52 -5.28 -6.98 19.18
CA LEU A 52 -6.27 -7.11 18.11
C LEU A 52 -6.26 -8.52 17.49
N GLY A 53 -5.36 -9.39 17.92
CA GLY A 53 -5.13 -10.69 17.27
C GLY A 53 -4.68 -10.51 15.80
N PHE A 54 -4.28 -9.29 15.47
CA PHE A 54 -3.97 -8.86 14.12
C PHE A 54 -2.54 -8.32 14.08
N VAL A 55 -1.61 -9.20 13.77
CA VAL A 55 -0.35 -8.78 13.18
C VAL A 55 -0.41 -9.17 11.72
N PRO A 56 -0.54 -8.24 10.80
CA PRO A 56 0.13 -8.48 9.55
C PRO A 56 1.63 -8.38 9.88
N LYS A 57 2.29 -9.49 10.18
CA LYS A 57 3.70 -9.57 9.89
C LYS A 57 3.76 -9.36 8.37
N ARG A 58 4.01 -8.11 7.94
CA ARG A 58 4.50 -7.86 6.59
C ARG A 58 5.87 -8.52 6.53
N HIS A 59 5.90 -9.77 6.08
CA HIS A 59 7.15 -10.45 5.77
C HIS A 59 7.65 -10.02 4.39
N GLY A 60 6.74 -9.49 3.55
CA GLY A 60 7.00 -9.07 2.19
C GLY A 60 7.26 -7.58 2.06
N TYR A 61 7.70 -7.17 0.87
CA TYR A 61 8.00 -5.79 0.50
C TYR A 61 7.03 -5.32 -0.58
N PHE A 62 6.49 -4.11 -0.41
CA PHE A 62 5.61 -3.47 -1.40
C PHE A 62 6.35 -2.35 -2.13
N ILE A 63 6.58 -2.53 -3.42
CA ILE A 63 7.28 -1.58 -4.29
C ILE A 63 6.32 -1.10 -5.38
N THR A 64 6.24 0.20 -5.59
CA THR A 64 5.46 0.79 -6.69
C THR A 64 6.38 1.41 -7.74
N MET A 65 5.91 1.37 -9.00
CA MET A 65 6.57 1.99 -10.14
C MET A 65 5.70 3.15 -10.61
N GLU A 66 6.22 4.36 -10.57
CA GLU A 66 5.50 5.57 -10.95
C GLU A 66 6.20 6.34 -12.06
N GLY A 67 5.46 7.12 -12.80
CA GLY A 67 5.97 7.95 -13.91
C GLY A 67 5.01 8.03 -15.08
N LEU A 68 5.30 8.90 -16.03
CA LEU A 68 4.49 9.16 -17.24
C LEU A 68 4.34 7.89 -18.10
N ASP A 69 3.31 7.85 -18.93
CA ASP A 69 3.18 6.81 -19.93
C ASP A 69 4.29 6.96 -20.96
N GLY A 70 4.86 5.83 -21.40
CA GLY A 70 6.06 5.82 -22.24
C GLY A 70 7.39 6.04 -21.51
N CYS A 71 7.42 6.28 -20.17
CA CYS A 71 8.69 6.45 -19.44
C CYS A 71 9.49 5.15 -19.25
N GLY A 72 8.92 4.00 -19.59
CA GLY A 72 9.62 2.71 -19.51
C GLY A 72 9.31 1.90 -18.23
N LYS A 73 8.22 2.17 -17.52
CA LYS A 73 7.83 1.43 -16.32
C LYS A 73 7.89 -0.08 -16.51
N THR A 74 7.25 -0.60 -17.56
CA THR A 74 7.25 -2.04 -17.84
C THR A 74 8.64 -2.63 -17.97
N THR A 75 9.49 -1.99 -18.78
CA THR A 75 10.88 -2.45 -19.01
C THR A 75 11.70 -2.45 -17.73
N GLN A 76 11.57 -1.39 -16.92
CA GLN A 76 12.28 -1.31 -15.63
C GLN A 76 11.71 -2.29 -14.60
N SER A 77 10.39 -2.48 -14.59
CA SER A 77 9.76 -3.48 -13.74
C SER A 77 10.25 -4.90 -14.07
N ASP A 78 10.42 -5.23 -15.35
CA ASP A 78 10.95 -6.54 -15.77
C ASP A 78 12.38 -6.74 -15.26
N ALA A 79 13.22 -5.70 -15.35
CA ALA A 79 14.59 -5.73 -14.84
C ALA A 79 14.63 -5.87 -13.30
N VAL A 80 13.79 -5.12 -12.58
CA VAL A 80 13.67 -5.19 -11.12
C VAL A 80 13.17 -6.57 -10.69
N GLU A 81 12.12 -7.08 -11.32
CA GLU A 81 11.60 -8.42 -11.03
C GLU A 81 12.68 -9.48 -11.21
N LYS A 82 13.37 -9.45 -12.37
CA LYS A 82 14.47 -10.39 -12.63
C LYS A 82 15.54 -10.32 -11.54
N ALA A 83 15.99 -9.11 -11.21
CA ALA A 83 17.03 -8.91 -10.20
C ALA A 83 16.63 -9.40 -8.80
N LEU A 84 15.35 -9.28 -8.44
CA LEU A 84 14.81 -9.78 -7.16
C LEU A 84 14.71 -11.31 -7.18
N ARG A 85 14.19 -11.89 -8.27
CA ARG A 85 14.09 -13.35 -8.43
C ARG A 85 15.48 -14.02 -8.44
N ASP A 86 16.46 -13.42 -9.08
CA ASP A 86 17.85 -13.90 -9.09
C ASP A 86 18.48 -13.90 -7.67
N ARG A 87 17.91 -13.10 -6.74
CA ARG A 87 18.27 -13.08 -5.30
C ARG A 87 17.42 -14.00 -4.42
N GLY A 88 16.53 -14.78 -5.01
CA GLY A 88 15.69 -15.76 -4.31
C GLY A 88 14.36 -15.22 -3.77
N TYR A 89 13.98 -13.98 -4.09
CA TYR A 89 12.68 -13.45 -3.69
C TYR A 89 11.55 -13.99 -4.59
N THR A 90 10.41 -14.30 -3.99
CA THR A 90 9.16 -14.48 -4.74
C THR A 90 8.60 -13.09 -5.08
N VAL A 91 8.32 -12.84 -6.35
CA VAL A 91 7.83 -11.53 -6.81
C VAL A 91 6.43 -11.68 -7.42
N ARG A 92 5.48 -10.91 -6.91
CA ARG A 92 4.12 -10.75 -7.45
C ARG A 92 4.04 -9.46 -8.25
N ARG A 93 3.94 -9.58 -9.57
CA ARG A 93 3.69 -8.43 -10.44
C ARG A 93 2.21 -8.08 -10.44
N SER A 94 1.91 -6.80 -10.32
CA SER A 94 0.56 -6.28 -10.42
C SER A 94 0.54 -4.88 -11.03
N ARG A 95 -0.65 -4.32 -11.23
CA ARG A 95 -0.84 -2.96 -11.72
C ARG A 95 -2.16 -2.36 -11.24
N GLU A 96 -2.26 -1.04 -11.23
CA GLU A 96 -3.50 -0.32 -11.00
C GLU A 96 -3.83 0.66 -12.16
N PRO A 97 -5.13 0.90 -12.41
CA PRO A 97 -6.26 0.12 -11.90
C PRO A 97 -6.27 -1.29 -12.47
N GLY A 98 -6.68 -2.29 -11.67
CA GLY A 98 -6.71 -3.69 -12.09
C GLY A 98 -6.10 -4.64 -11.07
N GLY A 99 -5.43 -5.69 -11.55
CA GLY A 99 -4.69 -6.66 -10.72
C GLY A 99 -5.53 -7.79 -10.14
N CYS A 100 -6.87 -7.72 -10.20
CA CYS A 100 -7.77 -8.81 -9.82
C CYS A 100 -9.10 -8.74 -10.59
N PRO A 101 -9.90 -9.82 -10.66
CA PRO A 101 -11.04 -9.90 -11.57
C PRO A 101 -12.08 -8.78 -11.46
N ILE A 102 -12.37 -8.31 -10.23
CA ILE A 102 -13.30 -7.19 -10.01
C ILE A 102 -12.66 -5.88 -10.43
N SER A 103 -11.42 -5.63 -10.02
CA SER A 103 -10.68 -4.41 -10.37
C SER A 103 -10.44 -4.29 -11.89
N GLU A 104 -10.27 -5.42 -12.61
CA GLU A 104 -10.18 -5.42 -14.08
C GLU A 104 -11.50 -5.00 -14.74
N LYS A 105 -12.66 -5.36 -14.17
CA LYS A 105 -13.96 -4.86 -14.65
C LYS A 105 -14.10 -3.36 -14.44
N ILE A 106 -13.65 -2.86 -13.28
CA ILE A 106 -13.63 -1.41 -13.01
C ILE A 106 -12.66 -0.72 -13.97
N ARG A 107 -11.47 -1.30 -14.22
CA ARG A 107 -10.52 -0.79 -15.20
C ARG A 107 -11.15 -0.66 -16.59
N THR A 108 -11.89 -1.67 -17.04
CA THR A 108 -12.59 -1.62 -18.34
C THR A 108 -13.54 -0.42 -18.38
N LEU A 109 -14.31 -0.19 -17.31
CA LEU A 109 -15.21 0.96 -17.21
C LEU A 109 -14.47 2.30 -17.22
N LEU A 110 -13.36 2.41 -16.48
CA LEU A 110 -12.55 3.63 -16.38
C LEU A 110 -11.89 4.02 -17.69
N LEU A 111 -11.39 3.05 -18.47
CA LEU A 111 -10.58 3.28 -19.66
C LEU A 111 -11.37 3.27 -20.96
N ASP A 112 -12.65 2.88 -20.93
CA ASP A 112 -13.50 2.84 -22.11
C ASP A 112 -13.76 4.25 -22.65
N VAL A 113 -13.31 4.51 -23.88
CA VAL A 113 -13.46 5.79 -24.57
C VAL A 113 -14.92 6.18 -24.81
N ALA A 114 -15.86 5.24 -24.70
CA ALA A 114 -17.29 5.54 -24.80
C ALA A 114 -17.84 6.27 -23.56
N ASN A 115 -17.12 6.24 -22.44
CA ASN A 115 -17.56 6.80 -21.16
C ASN A 115 -17.11 8.27 -20.96
N THR A 116 -17.23 9.09 -22.01
CA THR A 116 -16.83 10.52 -22.01
C THR A 116 -17.61 11.41 -21.04
N GLY A 117 -18.74 10.95 -20.51
CA GLY A 117 -19.55 11.68 -19.53
C GLY A 117 -19.24 11.32 -18.08
N MET A 118 -18.15 10.63 -17.81
CA MET A 118 -17.80 10.26 -16.44
C MET A 118 -17.37 11.50 -15.65
N ASP A 119 -18.08 11.75 -14.54
CA ASP A 119 -17.76 12.84 -13.63
C ASP A 119 -16.44 12.55 -12.88
N ASP A 120 -15.65 13.59 -12.61
CA ASP A 120 -14.30 13.48 -12.01
C ASP A 120 -14.32 12.82 -10.63
N ILE A 121 -15.35 13.10 -9.81
CA ILE A 121 -15.51 12.42 -8.51
C ILE A 121 -15.85 10.95 -8.70
N THR A 122 -16.68 10.62 -9.68
CA THR A 122 -17.01 9.22 -10.03
C THR A 122 -15.75 8.48 -10.48
N GLU A 123 -14.92 9.11 -11.31
CA GLU A 123 -13.63 8.57 -11.72
C GLU A 123 -12.75 8.28 -10.51
N ALA A 124 -12.54 9.26 -9.61
CA ALA A 124 -11.72 9.12 -8.42
C ALA A 124 -12.22 7.98 -7.49
N MET A 125 -13.55 7.90 -7.29
CA MET A 125 -14.16 6.83 -6.49
C MET A 125 -13.98 5.45 -7.13
N LEU A 126 -14.08 5.33 -8.44
CA LEU A 126 -13.86 4.06 -9.15
C LEU A 126 -12.40 3.61 -9.06
N TYR A 127 -11.42 4.53 -9.16
CA TYR A 127 -10.02 4.22 -8.90
C TYR A 127 -9.81 3.70 -7.48
N ALA A 128 -10.39 4.37 -6.49
CA ALA A 128 -10.30 3.94 -5.09
C ALA A 128 -11.00 2.59 -4.85
N ALA A 129 -12.16 2.35 -5.48
CA ALA A 129 -12.87 1.08 -5.37
C ALA A 129 -12.06 -0.09 -5.97
N ALA A 130 -11.45 0.12 -7.16
CA ALA A 130 -10.56 -0.86 -7.76
C ALA A 130 -9.36 -1.16 -6.85
N ARG A 131 -8.75 -0.10 -6.28
CA ARG A 131 -7.63 -0.21 -5.32
C ARG A 131 -8.03 -0.98 -4.06
N ALA A 132 -9.17 -0.66 -3.47
CA ALA A 132 -9.65 -1.34 -2.26
C ALA A 132 -9.77 -2.85 -2.46
N GLN A 133 -10.29 -3.28 -3.61
CA GLN A 133 -10.39 -4.70 -3.95
C GLN A 133 -9.01 -5.32 -4.18
N HIS A 134 -8.14 -4.62 -4.91
CA HIS A 134 -6.80 -5.07 -5.25
C HIS A 134 -5.92 -5.22 -4.00
N VAL A 135 -5.93 -4.23 -3.10
CA VAL A 135 -5.18 -4.25 -1.84
C VAL A 135 -5.56 -5.48 -1.01
N ARG A 136 -6.86 -5.70 -0.78
CA ARG A 136 -7.34 -6.79 0.07
C ARG A 136 -7.20 -8.16 -0.56
N GLN A 137 -7.38 -8.27 -1.87
CA GLN A 137 -7.39 -9.55 -2.54
C GLN A 137 -6.00 -10.02 -2.99
N VAL A 138 -5.09 -9.09 -3.28
CA VAL A 138 -3.79 -9.42 -3.90
C VAL A 138 -2.62 -8.93 -3.06
N ILE A 139 -2.57 -7.61 -2.75
CA ILE A 139 -1.37 -7.03 -2.16
C ILE A 139 -1.17 -7.55 -0.72
N LEU A 140 -2.16 -7.37 0.15
CA LEU A 140 -2.04 -7.78 1.55
C LEU A 140 -1.76 -9.27 1.72
N PRO A 141 -2.45 -10.21 1.02
CA PRO A 141 -2.12 -11.63 1.10
C PRO A 141 -0.70 -11.94 0.65
N ALA A 142 -0.25 -11.37 -0.47
CA ALA A 142 1.11 -11.60 -0.95
C ALA A 142 2.18 -11.10 0.05
N LEU A 143 1.95 -9.92 0.66
CA LEU A 143 2.84 -9.41 1.70
C LEU A 143 2.84 -10.28 2.97
N GLN A 144 1.72 -10.89 3.33
CA GLN A 144 1.64 -11.84 4.44
C GLN A 144 2.39 -13.15 4.15
N GLU A 145 2.40 -13.59 2.89
CA GLU A 145 3.19 -14.74 2.42
C GLU A 145 4.70 -14.47 2.38
N GLY A 146 5.12 -13.20 2.52
CA GLY A 146 6.53 -12.80 2.46
C GLY A 146 7.00 -12.44 1.05
N ASP A 147 6.09 -12.33 0.09
CA ASP A 147 6.41 -12.00 -1.29
C ASP A 147 6.76 -10.52 -1.46
N VAL A 148 7.55 -10.21 -2.48
CA VAL A 148 7.72 -8.83 -2.95
C VAL A 148 6.60 -8.51 -3.94
N VAL A 149 5.77 -7.53 -3.63
CA VAL A 149 4.77 -7.01 -4.56
C VAL A 149 5.39 -5.87 -5.35
N LEU A 150 5.41 -5.99 -6.68
CA LEU A 150 5.86 -4.96 -7.60
C LEU A 150 4.68 -4.48 -8.43
N CYS A 151 4.16 -3.30 -8.12
CA CYS A 151 2.93 -2.76 -8.71
C CYS A 151 3.22 -1.58 -9.65
N ASP A 152 2.70 -1.64 -10.87
CA ASP A 152 2.74 -0.51 -11.81
C ASP A 152 1.58 0.42 -11.46
N ARG A 153 1.91 1.59 -10.93
CA ARG A 153 1.04 2.62 -10.35
C ARG A 153 0.36 2.22 -9.04
N PHE A 154 0.12 3.21 -8.21
CA PHE A 154 -0.65 3.10 -6.97
C PHE A 154 -1.31 4.45 -6.62
N VAL A 155 -1.44 4.77 -5.33
CA VAL A 155 -2.14 5.98 -4.87
C VAL A 155 -1.53 7.27 -5.38
N ASP A 156 -0.20 7.33 -5.58
CA ASP A 156 0.50 8.51 -6.10
C ASP A 156 -0.01 8.91 -7.49
N SER A 157 -0.32 7.92 -8.33
CA SER A 157 -0.98 8.17 -9.63
C SER A 157 -2.36 8.83 -9.45
N SER A 158 -3.17 8.43 -8.48
CA SER A 158 -4.47 9.08 -8.23
C SER A 158 -4.31 10.52 -7.73
N VAL A 159 -3.32 10.77 -6.88
CA VAL A 159 -3.00 12.15 -6.44
C VAL A 159 -2.58 13.01 -7.63
N ALA A 160 -1.78 12.47 -8.55
CA ALA A 160 -1.34 13.21 -9.73
C ALA A 160 -2.47 13.44 -10.74
N PHE A 161 -3.20 12.38 -11.13
CA PHE A 161 -4.20 12.45 -12.19
C PHE A 161 -5.53 13.06 -11.70
N GLN A 162 -6.11 12.53 -10.64
CA GLN A 162 -7.40 13.02 -10.14
C GLN A 162 -7.21 14.26 -9.27
N GLY A 163 -6.17 14.27 -8.41
CA GLY A 163 -5.89 15.42 -7.54
C GLY A 163 -5.39 16.64 -8.30
N GLY A 164 -4.40 16.45 -9.16
CA GLY A 164 -3.81 17.51 -9.98
C GLY A 164 -4.49 17.69 -11.32
N GLY A 165 -4.59 16.63 -12.12
CA GLY A 165 -5.12 16.68 -13.49
C GLY A 165 -6.60 17.06 -13.58
N ARG A 166 -7.46 16.48 -12.70
CA ARG A 166 -8.88 16.82 -12.58
C ARG A 166 -9.15 17.97 -11.59
N GLU A 167 -8.12 18.58 -11.04
CA GLU A 167 -8.22 19.70 -10.08
C GLU A 167 -9.06 19.41 -8.83
N LEU A 168 -9.27 18.12 -8.48
CA LEU A 168 -10.03 17.75 -7.28
C LEU A 168 -9.29 18.05 -5.96
N GLY A 169 -7.99 18.30 -6.05
CA GLY A 169 -7.14 18.60 -4.90
C GLY A 169 -6.62 17.35 -4.18
N VAL A 170 -5.40 17.46 -3.68
CA VAL A 170 -4.67 16.36 -3.02
C VAL A 170 -5.44 15.83 -1.80
N ALA A 171 -5.90 16.72 -0.94
CA ALA A 171 -6.57 16.36 0.32
C ALA A 171 -7.83 15.50 0.12
N LEU A 172 -8.65 15.80 -0.92
CA LEU A 172 -9.83 15.01 -1.23
C LEU A 172 -9.45 13.62 -1.73
N ILE A 173 -8.44 13.53 -2.60
CA ILE A 173 -7.99 12.24 -3.13
C ILE A 173 -7.38 11.36 -2.04
N GLU A 174 -6.64 11.94 -1.11
CA GLU A 174 -6.13 11.20 0.06
C GLU A 174 -7.27 10.67 0.93
N GLN A 175 -8.30 11.50 1.20
CA GLN A 175 -9.48 11.07 1.97
C GLN A 175 -10.25 9.93 1.28
N ILE A 176 -10.46 10.01 -0.02
CA ILE A 176 -11.14 8.96 -0.81
C ILE A 176 -10.33 7.65 -0.77
N ASN A 177 -9.01 7.74 -0.84
CA ASN A 177 -8.13 6.58 -0.88
C ASN A 177 -7.79 5.99 0.50
N ALA A 178 -7.91 6.74 1.59
CA ALA A 178 -7.56 6.27 2.94
C ALA A 178 -8.22 4.91 3.28
N PRO A 179 -9.54 4.71 3.13
CA PRO A 179 -10.16 3.40 3.36
C PRO A 179 -9.79 2.34 2.31
N ALA A 180 -9.37 2.75 1.11
CA ALA A 180 -8.99 1.82 0.04
C ALA A 180 -7.62 1.19 0.30
N ILE A 181 -6.66 1.98 0.76
CA ILE A 181 -5.30 1.50 1.04
C ILE A 181 -5.18 0.78 2.38
N GLU A 182 -6.07 1.05 3.35
CA GLU A 182 -6.08 0.39 4.67
C GLU A 182 -4.71 0.39 5.36
N GLY A 183 -3.98 1.51 5.27
CA GLY A 183 -2.61 1.64 5.77
C GLY A 183 -1.54 0.87 4.96
N CYS A 184 -1.93 0.18 3.87
CA CYS A 184 -1.00 -0.51 2.99
C CYS A 184 -0.30 0.48 2.05
N LEU A 185 0.67 1.23 2.59
CA LEU A 185 1.52 2.11 1.80
C LEU A 185 2.72 1.33 1.23
N PRO A 186 3.27 1.75 0.08
CA PRO A 186 4.51 1.19 -0.45
C PRO A 186 5.68 1.38 0.51
N ASP A 187 6.54 0.37 0.62
CA ASP A 187 7.82 0.47 1.33
C ASP A 187 8.83 1.28 0.49
N ALA A 188 8.66 1.26 -0.84
CA ALA A 188 9.45 2.07 -1.76
C ALA A 188 8.64 2.42 -3.02
N THR A 189 8.78 3.66 -3.49
CA THR A 189 8.27 4.10 -4.79
C THR A 189 9.45 4.40 -5.73
N ILE A 190 9.47 3.76 -6.89
CA ILE A 190 10.45 4.01 -7.95
C ILE A 190 9.81 4.96 -8.96
N TYR A 191 10.22 6.22 -8.93
CA TYR A 191 9.74 7.22 -9.86
C TYR A 191 10.65 7.33 -11.08
N LEU A 192 10.11 7.00 -12.25
CA LEU A 192 10.81 7.10 -13.53
C LEU A 192 10.57 8.48 -14.14
N ARG A 193 11.55 9.37 -13.96
CA ARG A 193 11.49 10.72 -14.51
C ARG A 193 11.83 10.70 -15.99
N LEU A 194 10.95 11.23 -16.83
CA LEU A 194 11.16 11.48 -18.23
C LEU A 194 10.58 12.85 -18.58
N ASP A 195 11.21 13.56 -19.49
CA ASP A 195 10.64 14.81 -20.00
C ASP A 195 9.37 14.52 -20.83
N HIS A 196 8.45 15.47 -20.77
CA HIS A 196 7.12 15.32 -21.37
C HIS A 196 7.16 15.09 -22.87
N GLU A 197 8.04 15.78 -23.60
CA GLU A 197 8.13 15.63 -25.06
C GLU A 197 8.59 14.22 -25.46
N THR A 198 9.57 13.69 -24.75
CA THR A 198 10.07 12.32 -24.98
C THR A 198 9.00 11.29 -24.61
N ALA A 199 8.26 11.49 -23.53
CA ALA A 199 7.15 10.63 -23.14
C ALA A 199 6.07 10.60 -24.23
N LEU A 200 5.64 11.74 -24.72
CA LEU A 200 4.66 11.86 -25.80
C LEU A 200 5.13 11.17 -27.09
N LYS A 201 6.39 11.40 -27.52
CA LYS A 201 6.94 10.75 -28.71
C LYS A 201 6.95 9.23 -28.60
N ARG A 202 7.29 8.68 -27.43
CA ARG A 202 7.26 7.24 -27.18
C ARG A 202 5.84 6.70 -27.15
N ARG A 203 4.92 7.46 -26.54
CA ARG A 203 3.51 7.10 -26.42
C ARG A 203 2.81 7.10 -27.78
N ALA A 204 3.08 8.08 -28.66
CA ALA A 204 2.50 8.17 -30.00
C ALA A 204 2.82 6.94 -30.90
N ASN A 205 3.91 6.22 -30.60
CA ASN A 205 4.29 5.00 -31.30
C ASN A 205 3.67 3.72 -30.66
N ALA A 206 2.88 3.86 -29.60
CA ALA A 206 2.24 2.75 -28.90
C ALA A 206 0.78 2.55 -29.39
N SER A 207 0.01 1.73 -28.68
CA SER A 207 -1.41 1.46 -28.96
C SER A 207 -2.31 2.71 -28.91
N ALA A 208 -3.55 2.59 -29.36
CA ALA A 208 -4.56 3.66 -29.27
C ALA A 208 -4.69 4.21 -27.84
N LEU A 209 -4.94 5.52 -27.74
CA LEU A 209 -5.14 6.21 -26.46
C LEU A 209 -6.41 5.71 -25.76
N ASP A 210 -6.35 5.49 -24.48
CA ASP A 210 -7.53 5.26 -23.65
C ASP A 210 -8.23 6.58 -23.27
N ARG A 211 -9.34 6.51 -22.51
CA ARG A 211 -10.13 7.68 -22.13
C ARG A 211 -9.30 8.72 -21.35
N ILE A 212 -8.51 8.27 -20.37
CA ILE A 212 -7.71 9.15 -19.52
C ILE A 212 -6.62 9.88 -20.33
N GLU A 213 -6.09 9.22 -21.34
CA GLU A 213 -5.05 9.78 -22.21
C GLU A 213 -5.58 10.70 -23.32
N GLN A 214 -6.91 10.69 -23.57
CA GLN A 214 -7.57 11.56 -24.56
C GLN A 214 -8.04 12.89 -23.95
N GLU A 215 -8.19 12.98 -22.66
CA GLU A 215 -8.62 14.15 -21.90
C GLU A 215 -7.44 14.91 -21.28
#